data_e215ac9fdf84701c913877b6afaeb39d
#
_entry.id   e215ac9fdf84701c913877b6afaeb39d
#
_cell.length_a   1.000
_cell.length_b   1.000
_cell.length_c   1.000
_cell.angle_alpha   90.00
_cell.angle_beta   90.00
_cell.angle_gamma   90.00
#
_symmetry.space_group_name_H-M   'P 1'
#
loop_
_entity.id
_entity.type
_entity.pdbx_description
1 polymer ?
#
loop_
_entity_poly.entity_id
_entity_poly.type
_entity_poly.pdbx_seq_one_letter_code
_entity_poly.pdbx_strand_id
1 'polypeptide(L)'
;MTRLTQALPSLEAYVALFSQGNLPVLRRTVRDLAALREAEDQVNGKQITSIILGDPLMTLRLLGHLEANRSRAQNHAITTIDRAVMMIGISPFFRQFDNLPTVEDALADTPSALIGVLGVIGRARRAARYAREWAIIRHDLDVEEITIAALLHDTADILCWAFAPTLTAQVYARQRADRTLRSVTAQREVFGFSANEIQLALARKWQLPDLLIHLMDESSADNPRVRTVALANALARHNAKGWQNPAIPDDLTALQGLLKLNREQVIRRLAIPEEDAQRLLSEPTDSPAPPAAPD
;
A
#
# COMPACT_ATOMS: atom_id res chain seq x y z
N MET A 1 -18.85 12.76 -1.22
CA MET A 1 -18.06 12.15 -2.32
C MET A 1 -18.98 11.67 -3.43
N THR A 2 -18.67 11.94 -4.70
CA THR A 2 -19.40 11.35 -5.85
C THR A 2 -19.09 9.86 -5.93
N ARG A 3 -20.11 9.00 -5.95
CA ARG A 3 -19.94 7.55 -6.00
C ARG A 3 -20.24 7.01 -7.39
N LEU A 4 -19.34 6.18 -7.89
CA LEU A 4 -19.51 5.51 -9.17
C LEU A 4 -20.39 4.27 -9.02
N THR A 5 -21.35 4.15 -9.93
CA THR A 5 -22.17 2.94 -10.10
C THR A 5 -21.83 2.17 -11.38
N GLN A 6 -21.06 2.80 -12.28
CA GLN A 6 -20.59 2.23 -13.54
C GLN A 6 -19.11 2.53 -13.75
N ALA A 7 -18.42 1.68 -14.51
CA ALA A 7 -17.03 1.87 -14.88
C ALA A 7 -16.85 3.17 -15.69
N LEU A 8 -15.73 3.84 -15.47
CA LEU A 8 -15.38 5.01 -16.27
C LEU A 8 -14.74 4.60 -17.60
N PRO A 9 -14.90 5.43 -18.66
CA PRO A 9 -14.49 5.07 -20.01
C PRO A 9 -12.97 5.04 -20.23
N SER A 10 -12.19 5.65 -19.34
CA SER A 10 -10.74 5.73 -19.50
C SER A 10 -9.99 5.82 -18.16
N LEU A 11 -8.70 5.51 -18.21
CA LEU A 11 -7.80 5.61 -17.06
C LEU A 11 -7.69 7.06 -16.54
N GLU A 12 -7.66 8.02 -17.45
CA GLU A 12 -7.60 9.46 -17.15
C GLU A 12 -8.85 9.91 -16.38
N ALA A 13 -10.01 9.34 -16.69
CA ALA A 13 -11.25 9.65 -15.98
C ALA A 13 -11.21 9.17 -14.52
N TYR A 14 -10.63 7.98 -14.24
CA TYR A 14 -10.37 7.51 -12.88
C TYR A 14 -9.37 8.41 -12.15
N VAL A 15 -8.26 8.74 -12.81
CA VAL A 15 -7.25 9.64 -12.25
C VAL A 15 -7.84 11.00 -11.93
N ALA A 16 -8.64 11.58 -12.83
CA ALA A 16 -9.29 12.86 -12.60
C ALA A 16 -10.23 12.81 -11.40
N LEU A 17 -11.06 11.77 -11.29
CA LEU A 17 -11.98 11.61 -10.17
C LEU A 17 -11.25 11.40 -8.84
N PHE A 18 -10.29 10.46 -8.79
CA PHE A 18 -9.61 10.06 -7.56
C PHE A 18 -8.62 11.11 -7.05
N SER A 19 -8.19 12.03 -7.92
CA SER A 19 -7.34 13.17 -7.53
C SER A 19 -8.12 14.44 -7.21
N GLN A 20 -9.46 14.42 -7.28
CA GLN A 20 -10.27 15.57 -6.92
C GLN A 20 -10.34 15.79 -5.41
N GLY A 21 -10.12 17.03 -4.97
CA GLY A 21 -10.35 17.47 -3.60
C GLY A 21 -9.28 17.05 -2.59
N ASN A 22 -9.60 17.27 -1.33
CA ASN A 22 -8.76 16.91 -0.21
C ASN A 22 -8.93 15.42 0.12
N LEU A 23 -7.94 14.58 -0.16
CA LEU A 23 -7.94 13.18 0.27
C LEU A 23 -8.15 13.11 1.80
N PRO A 24 -9.16 12.39 2.28
CA PRO A 24 -9.35 12.21 3.70
C PRO A 24 -8.26 11.32 4.29
N VAL A 25 -7.97 11.47 5.57
CA VAL A 25 -7.04 10.63 6.33
C VAL A 25 -7.81 9.83 7.40
N LEU A 26 -7.16 8.92 8.11
CA LEU A 26 -7.80 8.22 9.20
C LEU A 26 -8.10 9.17 10.37
N ARG A 27 -9.27 9.02 10.99
CA ARG A 27 -9.63 9.77 12.22
C ARG A 27 -8.58 9.57 13.32
N ARG A 28 -8.02 8.36 13.43
CA ARG A 28 -6.92 8.09 14.35
C ARG A 28 -5.71 8.97 14.07
N THR A 29 -5.34 9.16 12.82
CA THR A 29 -4.22 10.03 12.42
C THR A 29 -4.46 11.48 12.86
N VAL A 30 -5.67 12.01 12.65
CA VAL A 30 -6.06 13.36 13.09
C VAL A 30 -5.94 13.48 14.61
N ARG A 31 -6.49 12.52 15.35
CA ARG A 31 -6.43 12.51 16.82
C ARG A 31 -4.99 12.44 17.34
N ASP A 32 -4.19 11.55 16.79
CA ASP A 32 -2.82 11.32 17.24
C ASP A 32 -1.91 12.51 16.90
N LEU A 33 -2.12 13.20 15.77
CA LEU A 33 -1.45 14.46 15.43
C LEU A 33 -1.91 15.62 16.32
N ALA A 34 -3.19 15.72 16.65
CA ALA A 34 -3.72 16.73 17.56
C ALA A 34 -3.10 16.57 18.97
N ALA A 35 -2.99 15.36 19.47
CA ALA A 35 -2.34 15.08 20.76
C ALA A 35 -0.84 15.48 20.77
N LEU A 36 -0.11 15.26 19.66
CA LEU A 36 1.26 15.76 19.55
C LEU A 36 1.32 17.27 19.53
N ARG A 37 0.40 17.94 18.85
CA ARG A 37 0.35 19.41 18.76
C ARG A 37 0.17 20.07 20.11
N GLU A 38 -0.59 19.48 21.03
CA GLU A 38 -0.75 20.00 22.39
C GLU A 38 0.58 20.08 23.17
N ALA A 39 1.55 19.26 22.80
CA ALA A 39 2.90 19.22 23.38
C ALA A 39 3.99 19.60 22.37
N GLU A 40 3.71 20.53 21.45
CA GLU A 40 4.54 20.85 20.28
C GLU A 40 6.01 21.12 20.62
N ASP A 41 6.29 21.80 21.72
CA ASP A 41 7.65 22.12 22.17
C ASP A 41 8.49 20.87 22.54
N GLN A 42 7.84 19.73 22.78
CA GLN A 42 8.49 18.44 23.15
C GLN A 42 8.44 17.43 22.02
N VAL A 43 7.80 17.78 20.88
CA VAL A 43 7.64 16.87 19.75
C VAL A 43 8.93 16.81 18.93
N ASN A 44 9.30 15.60 18.54
CA ASN A 44 10.36 15.37 17.55
C ASN A 44 9.78 14.83 16.22
N GLY A 45 10.53 15.03 15.13
CA GLY A 45 10.11 14.61 13.80
C GLY A 45 9.77 13.12 13.69
N LYS A 46 10.44 12.25 14.46
CA LYS A 46 10.20 10.79 14.45
C LYS A 46 8.81 10.41 14.96
N GLN A 47 8.28 11.16 15.93
CA GLN A 47 6.92 10.93 16.43
C GLN A 47 5.88 11.24 15.35
N ILE A 48 6.04 12.35 14.64
CA ILE A 48 5.20 12.73 13.50
C ILE A 48 5.33 11.68 12.38
N THR A 49 6.56 11.31 12.01
CA THR A 49 6.85 10.29 11.00
C THR A 49 6.16 8.96 11.31
N SER A 50 6.19 8.52 12.57
CA SER A 50 5.55 7.27 12.99
C SER A 50 4.03 7.28 12.79
N ILE A 51 3.36 8.41 13.05
CA ILE A 51 1.92 8.56 12.80
C ILE A 51 1.63 8.54 11.31
N ILE A 52 2.41 9.28 10.51
CA ILE A 52 2.21 9.38 9.06
C ILE A 52 2.39 8.03 8.39
N LEU A 53 3.44 7.28 8.70
CA LEU A 53 3.68 5.92 8.18
C LEU A 53 2.62 4.90 8.63
N GLY A 54 1.79 5.24 9.60
CA GLY A 54 0.61 4.48 9.98
C GLY A 54 -0.61 4.71 9.08
N ASP A 55 -0.56 5.66 8.13
CA ASP A 55 -1.70 6.04 7.29
C ASP A 55 -1.24 6.31 5.84
N PRO A 56 -1.55 5.40 4.89
CA PRO A 56 -1.15 5.58 3.50
C PRO A 56 -1.71 6.85 2.86
N LEU A 57 -2.91 7.31 3.27
CA LEU A 57 -3.51 8.52 2.73
C LEU A 57 -2.81 9.79 3.27
N MET A 58 -2.41 9.78 4.54
CA MET A 58 -1.61 10.89 5.10
C MET A 58 -0.19 10.90 4.51
N THR A 59 0.43 9.73 4.33
CA THR A 59 1.73 9.59 3.66
C THR A 59 1.69 10.18 2.25
N LEU A 60 0.70 9.79 1.46
CA LEU A 60 0.48 10.31 0.11
C LEU A 60 0.28 11.83 0.11
N ARG A 61 -0.55 12.33 1.04
CA ARG A 61 -0.86 13.75 1.17
C ARG A 61 0.38 14.59 1.49
N LEU A 62 1.24 14.10 2.38
CA LEU A 62 2.50 14.77 2.71
C LEU A 62 3.44 14.82 1.50
N LEU A 63 3.66 13.69 0.83
CA LEU A 63 4.53 13.62 -0.34
C LEU A 63 4.01 14.51 -1.48
N GLY A 64 2.70 14.47 -1.76
CA GLY A 64 2.08 15.32 -2.78
C GLY A 64 2.18 16.81 -2.44
N HIS A 65 2.05 17.19 -1.15
CA HIS A 65 2.26 18.57 -0.71
C HIS A 65 3.69 19.06 -0.98
N LEU A 66 4.68 18.23 -0.70
CA LEU A 66 6.09 18.58 -0.94
C LEU A 66 6.41 18.76 -2.42
N GLU A 67 5.94 17.85 -3.25
CA GLU A 67 6.16 17.95 -4.69
C GLU A 67 5.45 19.17 -5.30
N ALA A 68 4.23 19.47 -4.86
CA ALA A 68 3.50 20.66 -5.30
C ALA A 68 4.19 21.97 -4.90
N ASN A 69 4.98 21.98 -3.81
CA ASN A 69 5.72 23.13 -3.31
C ASN A 69 7.24 23.04 -3.56
N ARG A 70 7.68 22.10 -4.39
CA ARG A 70 9.09 21.88 -4.70
C ARG A 70 9.68 23.10 -5.41
N SER A 71 10.74 23.65 -4.85
CA SER A 71 11.46 24.76 -5.47
C SER A 71 12.34 24.23 -6.64
N ARG A 72 12.54 25.05 -7.68
CA ARG A 72 13.42 24.72 -8.81
C ARG A 72 14.89 24.49 -8.40
N ALA A 73 15.28 24.97 -7.20
CA ALA A 73 16.61 24.78 -6.66
C ALA A 73 16.83 23.42 -5.97
N GLN A 74 15.75 22.65 -5.75
CA GLN A 74 15.84 21.31 -5.14
C GLN A 74 16.15 20.25 -6.19
N ASN A 75 17.41 19.83 -6.23
CA ASN A 75 17.91 18.85 -7.21
C ASN A 75 17.49 17.39 -6.90
N HIS A 76 17.03 17.08 -5.69
CA HIS A 76 16.65 15.72 -5.30
C HIS A 76 15.22 15.65 -4.79
N ALA A 77 14.48 14.65 -5.24
CA ALA A 77 13.15 14.35 -4.71
C ALA A 77 13.26 13.87 -3.25
N ILE A 78 12.27 14.21 -2.44
CA ILE A 78 12.17 13.71 -1.07
C ILE A 78 11.42 12.40 -1.11
N THR A 79 12.11 11.33 -0.78
CA THR A 79 11.60 9.96 -0.88
C THR A 79 11.21 9.36 0.47
N THR A 80 11.61 10.01 1.59
CA THR A 80 11.34 9.53 2.95
C THR A 80 10.52 10.52 3.76
N ILE A 81 9.71 10.01 4.69
CA ILE A 81 8.82 10.84 5.51
C ILE A 81 9.60 11.62 6.56
N ASP A 82 10.67 11.06 7.11
CA ASP A 82 11.52 11.75 8.08
C ASP A 82 12.13 13.03 7.48
N ARG A 83 12.70 12.92 6.26
CA ARG A 83 13.23 14.09 5.53
C ARG A 83 12.14 15.09 5.19
N ALA A 84 10.94 14.60 4.84
CA ALA A 84 9.77 15.42 4.57
C ALA A 84 9.41 16.30 5.77
N VAL A 85 9.28 15.69 6.94
CA VAL A 85 8.95 16.38 8.19
C VAL A 85 10.05 17.36 8.60
N MET A 86 11.32 16.94 8.51
CA MET A 86 12.45 17.83 8.80
C MET A 86 12.49 19.06 7.90
N MET A 87 12.17 18.89 6.62
CA MET A 87 12.21 19.98 5.65
C MET A 87 11.09 20.99 5.84
N ILE A 88 9.90 20.54 6.20
CA ILE A 88 8.76 21.42 6.50
C ILE A 88 8.98 22.10 7.85
N GLY A 89 9.52 21.40 8.84
CA GLY A 89 9.59 21.81 10.24
C GLY A 89 8.28 21.52 11.00
N ILE A 90 8.39 21.37 12.34
CA ILE A 90 7.29 20.89 13.19
C ILE A 90 6.11 21.86 13.18
N SER A 91 6.33 23.13 13.53
CA SER A 91 5.25 24.13 13.60
C SER A 91 4.60 24.42 12.24
N PRO A 92 5.35 24.55 11.12
CA PRO A 92 4.74 24.65 9.80
C PRO A 92 3.95 23.40 9.41
N PHE A 93 4.42 22.19 9.78
CA PHE A 93 3.69 20.95 9.53
C PHE A 93 2.31 20.97 10.20
N PHE A 94 2.22 21.31 11.49
CA PHE A 94 0.94 21.36 12.19
C PHE A 94 0.01 22.45 11.64
N ARG A 95 0.54 23.57 11.15
CA ARG A 95 -0.28 24.60 10.47
C ARG A 95 -0.82 24.14 9.13
N GLN A 96 0.02 23.42 8.35
CA GLN A 96 -0.34 22.96 7.01
C GLN A 96 -1.35 21.83 7.04
N PHE A 97 -1.25 20.93 8.01
CA PHE A 97 -2.09 19.74 8.13
C PHE A 97 -3.10 19.82 9.28
N ASP A 98 -3.63 21.04 9.51
CA ASP A 98 -4.74 21.26 10.41
C ASP A 98 -6.09 20.91 9.75
N ASN A 99 -7.09 20.56 10.54
CA ASN A 99 -8.49 20.34 10.08
C ASN A 99 -8.62 19.36 8.89
N LEU A 100 -7.92 18.23 8.95
CA LEU A 100 -7.97 17.23 7.91
C LEU A 100 -9.32 16.50 7.87
N PRO A 101 -9.95 16.32 6.69
CA PRO A 101 -11.14 15.48 6.58
C PRO A 101 -10.80 14.01 6.90
N THR A 102 -11.76 13.29 7.51
CA THR A 102 -11.54 11.89 7.86
C THR A 102 -12.27 10.93 6.92
N VAL A 103 -11.69 9.75 6.73
CA VAL A 103 -12.29 8.65 5.96
C VAL A 103 -13.61 8.23 6.60
N GLU A 104 -13.64 8.18 7.92
CA GLU A 104 -14.81 7.78 8.70
C GLU A 104 -15.98 8.75 8.53
N ASP A 105 -15.71 10.07 8.46
CA ASP A 105 -16.75 11.07 8.22
C ASP A 105 -17.19 11.05 6.74
N ALA A 106 -16.24 10.90 5.82
CA ALA A 106 -16.51 10.87 4.39
C ALA A 106 -17.35 9.64 3.97
N LEU A 107 -17.30 8.55 4.72
CA LEU A 107 -18.00 7.29 4.46
C LEU A 107 -19.04 6.93 5.53
N ALA A 108 -19.45 7.88 6.38
CA ALA A 108 -20.39 7.64 7.48
C ALA A 108 -21.73 7.01 7.02
N ASP A 109 -22.19 7.36 5.84
CA ASP A 109 -23.42 6.83 5.22
C ASP A 109 -23.22 5.53 4.43
N THR A 110 -21.99 4.97 4.39
CA THR A 110 -21.63 3.75 3.64
C THR A 110 -20.71 2.84 4.45
N PRO A 111 -21.24 2.18 5.49
CA PRO A 111 -20.42 1.35 6.38
C PRO A 111 -19.65 0.23 5.67
N SER A 112 -20.20 -0.36 4.61
CA SER A 112 -19.52 -1.40 3.82
C SER A 112 -18.29 -0.87 3.09
N ALA A 113 -18.35 0.35 2.55
CA ALA A 113 -17.19 1.02 1.94
C ALA A 113 -16.13 1.34 2.99
N LEU A 114 -16.53 1.85 4.15
CA LEU A 114 -15.62 2.13 5.26
C LEU A 114 -14.88 0.85 5.72
N ILE A 115 -15.60 -0.27 5.90
CA ILE A 115 -14.98 -1.56 6.23
C ILE A 115 -13.97 -1.98 5.15
N GLY A 116 -14.34 -1.80 3.87
CA GLY A 116 -13.46 -2.08 2.74
C GLY A 116 -12.19 -1.25 2.78
N VAL A 117 -12.30 0.06 2.93
CA VAL A 117 -11.16 1.00 3.04
C VAL A 117 -10.26 0.62 4.21
N LEU A 118 -10.82 0.45 5.42
CA LEU A 118 -10.05 0.09 6.61
C LEU A 118 -9.36 -1.28 6.46
N GLY A 119 -10.00 -2.22 5.78
CA GLY A 119 -9.42 -3.52 5.44
C GLY A 119 -8.19 -3.39 4.53
N VAL A 120 -8.26 -2.55 3.49
CA VAL A 120 -7.11 -2.28 2.60
C VAL A 120 -5.98 -1.57 3.36
N ILE A 121 -6.29 -0.54 4.15
CA ILE A 121 -5.30 0.17 4.97
C ILE A 121 -4.60 -0.80 5.94
N GLY A 122 -5.35 -1.71 6.55
CA GLY A 122 -4.80 -2.74 7.43
C GLY A 122 -3.80 -3.66 6.71
N ARG A 123 -4.09 -4.05 5.45
CA ARG A 123 -3.17 -4.82 4.60
C ARG A 123 -1.94 -4.00 4.21
N ALA A 124 -2.12 -2.75 3.79
CA ALA A 124 -1.02 -1.85 3.41
C ALA A 124 -0.01 -1.66 4.55
N ARG A 125 -0.48 -1.46 5.79
CA ARG A 125 0.37 -1.39 6.98
C ARG A 125 1.15 -2.68 7.22
N ARG A 126 0.51 -3.83 7.00
CA ARG A 126 1.14 -5.14 7.14
C ARG A 126 2.20 -5.34 6.08
N ALA A 127 1.89 -5.00 4.82
CA ALA A 127 2.82 -5.02 3.70
C ALA A 127 4.05 -4.14 3.95
N ALA A 128 3.85 -2.91 4.41
CA ALA A 128 4.95 -2.00 4.76
C ALA A 128 5.86 -2.58 5.84
N ARG A 129 5.30 -3.25 6.86
CA ARG A 129 6.09 -3.92 7.90
C ARG A 129 6.90 -5.08 7.34
N TYR A 130 6.30 -5.93 6.50
CA TYR A 130 7.01 -7.03 5.82
C TYR A 130 8.12 -6.49 4.91
N ALA A 131 7.80 -5.53 4.06
CA ALA A 131 8.76 -4.94 3.14
C ALA A 131 9.97 -4.34 3.88
N ARG A 132 9.73 -3.64 4.99
CA ARG A 132 10.79 -3.08 5.84
C ARG A 132 11.70 -4.17 6.42
N GLU A 133 11.11 -5.20 7.01
CA GLU A 133 11.87 -6.30 7.61
C GLU A 133 12.71 -7.02 6.54
N TRP A 134 12.13 -7.30 5.39
CA TRP A 134 12.83 -8.00 4.31
C TRP A 134 13.91 -7.15 3.67
N ALA A 135 13.70 -5.85 3.52
CA ALA A 135 14.73 -4.92 3.05
C ALA A 135 15.93 -4.88 4.02
N ILE A 136 15.68 -4.89 5.34
CA ILE A 136 16.74 -4.97 6.36
C ILE A 136 17.51 -6.30 6.26
N ILE A 137 16.82 -7.44 6.13
CA ILE A 137 17.45 -8.76 5.98
C ILE A 137 18.33 -8.82 4.74
N ARG A 138 17.93 -8.14 3.66
CA ARG A 138 18.66 -8.06 2.40
C ARG A 138 19.76 -7.03 2.38
N HIS A 139 19.93 -6.25 3.46
CA HIS A 139 20.85 -5.11 3.53
C HIS A 139 20.63 -4.07 2.43
N ASP A 140 19.37 -3.82 2.07
CA ASP A 140 19.01 -2.77 1.11
C ASP A 140 19.33 -1.37 1.69
N LEU A 141 19.81 -0.46 0.84
CA LEU A 141 20.12 0.91 1.25
C LEU A 141 18.84 1.78 1.38
N ASP A 142 17.80 1.47 0.59
CA ASP A 142 16.57 2.27 0.47
C ASP A 142 15.42 1.64 1.27
N VAL A 143 15.70 1.23 2.52
CA VAL A 143 14.71 0.53 3.39
C VAL A 143 13.44 1.36 3.60
N GLU A 144 13.57 2.68 3.76
CA GLU A 144 12.44 3.57 3.99
C GLU A 144 11.59 3.71 2.74
N GLU A 145 12.21 3.87 1.57
CA GLU A 145 11.53 3.98 0.29
C GLU A 145 10.77 2.69 -0.07
N ILE A 146 11.38 1.54 0.16
CA ILE A 146 10.75 0.22 -0.01
C ILE A 146 9.53 0.10 0.93
N THR A 147 9.65 0.58 2.17
CA THR A 147 8.55 0.59 3.15
C THR A 147 7.41 1.48 2.70
N ILE A 148 7.71 2.70 2.23
CA ILE A 148 6.73 3.66 1.75
C ILE A 148 6.05 3.15 0.47
N ALA A 149 6.82 2.59 -0.47
CA ALA A 149 6.27 2.01 -1.69
C ALA A 149 5.29 0.87 -1.38
N ALA A 150 5.62 -0.01 -0.43
CA ALA A 150 4.71 -1.07 0.01
C ALA A 150 3.46 -0.53 0.72
N LEU A 151 3.58 0.55 1.50
CA LEU A 151 2.45 1.21 2.15
C LEU A 151 1.50 1.84 1.13
N LEU A 152 2.04 2.44 0.07
CA LEU A 152 1.27 3.16 -0.95
C LEU A 152 0.78 2.28 -2.10
N HIS A 153 1.27 1.05 -2.22
CA HIS A 153 1.02 0.16 -3.35
C HIS A 153 -0.47 -0.08 -3.63
N ASP A 154 -1.29 -0.23 -2.59
CA ASP A 154 -2.72 -0.52 -2.71
C ASP A 154 -3.60 0.76 -2.56
N THR A 155 -3.05 1.97 -2.77
CA THR A 155 -3.83 3.22 -2.63
C THR A 155 -4.98 3.29 -3.62
N ALA A 156 -4.82 2.77 -4.85
CA ALA A 156 -5.91 2.68 -5.82
C ALA A 156 -7.08 1.83 -5.29
N ASP A 157 -6.82 0.71 -4.60
CA ASP A 157 -7.85 -0.11 -3.98
C ASP A 157 -8.59 0.65 -2.87
N ILE A 158 -7.89 1.46 -2.08
CA ILE A 158 -8.50 2.34 -1.06
C ILE A 158 -9.48 3.29 -1.74
N LEU A 159 -9.06 3.94 -2.83
CA LEU A 159 -9.89 4.89 -3.57
C LEU A 159 -11.05 4.23 -4.30
N CYS A 160 -10.84 3.03 -4.87
CA CYS A 160 -11.92 2.23 -5.45
C CYS A 160 -13.00 1.91 -4.40
N TRP A 161 -12.64 1.54 -3.19
CA TRP A 161 -13.61 1.36 -2.11
C TRP A 161 -14.31 2.66 -1.71
N ALA A 162 -13.59 3.78 -1.67
CA ALA A 162 -14.14 5.07 -1.27
C ALA A 162 -15.09 5.66 -2.34
N PHE A 163 -14.72 5.59 -3.61
CA PHE A 163 -15.44 6.23 -4.71
C PHE A 163 -16.33 5.29 -5.52
N ALA A 164 -16.04 3.99 -5.55
CA ALA A 164 -16.76 2.99 -6.35
C ALA A 164 -17.08 1.72 -5.54
N PRO A 165 -17.70 1.80 -4.35
CA PRO A 165 -17.87 0.66 -3.46
C PRO A 165 -18.65 -0.49 -4.09
N THR A 166 -19.67 -0.19 -4.90
CA THR A 166 -20.49 -1.20 -5.60
C THR A 166 -19.65 -1.97 -6.61
N LEU A 167 -18.85 -1.29 -7.43
CA LEU A 167 -17.96 -1.93 -8.41
C LEU A 167 -16.89 -2.74 -7.70
N THR A 168 -16.30 -2.19 -6.65
CA THR A 168 -15.29 -2.91 -5.86
C THR A 168 -15.88 -4.19 -5.24
N ALA A 169 -17.10 -4.11 -4.70
CA ALA A 169 -17.79 -5.29 -4.17
C ALA A 169 -18.05 -6.35 -5.25
N GLN A 170 -18.30 -5.96 -6.51
CA GLN A 170 -18.44 -6.89 -7.64
C GLN A 170 -17.15 -7.65 -7.92
N VAL A 171 -15.98 -6.97 -7.90
CA VAL A 171 -14.67 -7.65 -8.05
C VAL A 171 -14.52 -8.74 -6.99
N TYR A 172 -14.77 -8.43 -5.72
CA TYR A 172 -14.67 -9.41 -4.64
C TYR A 172 -15.72 -10.51 -4.72
N ALA A 173 -16.93 -10.22 -5.24
CA ALA A 173 -17.97 -11.23 -5.44
C ALA A 173 -17.55 -12.23 -6.53
N ARG A 174 -16.99 -11.79 -7.65
CA ARG A 174 -16.46 -12.65 -8.72
C ARG A 174 -15.35 -13.56 -8.21
N GLN A 175 -14.38 -13.03 -7.46
CA GLN A 175 -13.30 -13.82 -6.89
C GLN A 175 -13.78 -14.84 -5.83
N ARG A 176 -14.88 -14.57 -5.14
CA ARG A 176 -15.50 -15.55 -4.23
C ARG A 176 -16.23 -16.66 -4.97
N ALA A 177 -16.85 -16.33 -6.10
CA ALA A 177 -17.54 -17.31 -6.96
C ALA A 177 -16.54 -18.21 -7.69
N ASP A 178 -15.43 -17.65 -8.14
CA ASP A 178 -14.33 -18.37 -8.78
C ASP A 178 -12.99 -18.04 -8.08
N ARG A 179 -12.49 -19.01 -7.29
CA ARG A 179 -11.24 -18.85 -6.54
C ARG A 179 -9.99 -18.90 -7.43
N THR A 180 -10.11 -19.30 -8.69
CA THR A 180 -9.02 -19.32 -9.67
C THR A 180 -8.90 -17.99 -10.39
N LEU A 181 -9.93 -17.12 -10.31
CA LEU A 181 -9.97 -15.84 -10.98
C LEU A 181 -8.94 -14.86 -10.37
N ARG A 182 -7.95 -14.51 -11.17
CA ARG A 182 -6.91 -13.56 -10.75
C ARG A 182 -7.49 -12.16 -10.51
N SER A 183 -6.97 -11.46 -9.50
CA SER A 183 -7.43 -10.10 -9.14
C SER A 183 -7.38 -9.14 -10.33
N VAL A 184 -6.28 -9.16 -11.11
CA VAL A 184 -6.10 -8.32 -12.31
C VAL A 184 -7.22 -8.55 -13.33
N THR A 185 -7.59 -9.82 -13.58
CA THR A 185 -8.67 -10.16 -14.52
C THR A 185 -10.02 -9.66 -14.00
N ALA A 186 -10.34 -9.94 -12.74
CA ALA A 186 -11.58 -9.48 -12.12
C ALA A 186 -11.71 -7.94 -12.12
N GLN A 187 -10.60 -7.24 -11.84
CA GLN A 187 -10.55 -5.78 -11.87
C GLN A 187 -10.77 -5.22 -13.28
N ARG A 188 -10.09 -5.77 -14.29
CA ARG A 188 -10.28 -5.34 -15.68
C ARG A 188 -11.68 -5.59 -16.20
N GLU A 189 -12.32 -6.69 -15.82
CA GLU A 189 -13.71 -6.96 -16.19
C GLU A 189 -14.71 -5.96 -15.60
N VAL A 190 -14.43 -5.43 -14.39
CA VAL A 190 -15.35 -4.54 -13.67
C VAL A 190 -15.02 -3.06 -13.90
N PHE A 191 -13.73 -2.71 -13.88
CA PHE A 191 -13.27 -1.32 -13.98
C PHE A 191 -12.71 -0.96 -15.36
N GLY A 192 -12.44 -1.94 -16.23
CA GLY A 192 -11.71 -1.76 -17.49
C GLY A 192 -10.18 -1.73 -17.30
N PHE A 193 -9.68 -1.54 -16.09
CA PHE A 193 -8.27 -1.41 -15.73
C PHE A 193 -7.96 -2.20 -14.45
N SER A 194 -6.71 -2.62 -14.30
CA SER A 194 -6.24 -3.19 -13.03
C SER A 194 -5.99 -2.10 -12.00
N ALA A 195 -6.00 -2.48 -10.72
CA ALA A 195 -5.67 -1.55 -9.63
C ALA A 195 -4.23 -1.00 -9.77
N ASN A 196 -3.27 -1.80 -10.26
CA ASN A 196 -1.90 -1.35 -10.46
C ASN A 196 -1.79 -0.31 -11.60
N GLU A 197 -2.53 -0.48 -12.71
CA GLU A 197 -2.59 0.54 -13.78
C GLU A 197 -3.13 1.87 -13.23
N ILE A 198 -4.22 1.84 -12.44
CA ILE A 198 -4.78 3.03 -11.80
C ILE A 198 -3.78 3.62 -10.79
N GLN A 199 -3.13 2.78 -9.98
CA GLN A 199 -2.13 3.17 -8.99
C GLN A 199 -0.97 3.94 -9.61
N LEU A 200 -0.37 3.41 -10.66
CA LEU A 200 0.77 4.06 -11.33
C LEU A 200 0.37 5.37 -12.02
N ALA A 201 -0.83 5.42 -12.60
CA ALA A 201 -1.34 6.65 -13.21
C ALA A 201 -1.60 7.74 -12.14
N LEU A 202 -2.15 7.37 -10.98
CA LEU A 202 -2.33 8.27 -9.84
C LEU A 202 -0.99 8.73 -9.27
N ALA A 203 -0.03 7.83 -9.08
CA ALA A 203 1.31 8.16 -8.59
C ALA A 203 2.01 9.21 -9.46
N ARG A 204 1.90 9.07 -10.79
CA ARG A 204 2.39 10.09 -11.74
C ARG A 204 1.61 11.39 -11.65
N LYS A 205 0.28 11.35 -11.51
CA LYS A 205 -0.56 12.54 -11.36
C LYS A 205 -0.22 13.33 -10.10
N TRP A 206 0.09 12.66 -9.01
CA TRP A 206 0.52 13.27 -7.75
C TRP A 206 2.01 13.58 -7.72
N GLN A 207 2.71 13.36 -8.83
CA GLN A 207 4.14 13.63 -8.98
C GLN A 207 4.99 12.96 -7.89
N LEU A 208 4.60 11.74 -7.47
CA LEU A 208 5.41 11.00 -6.51
C LEU A 208 6.84 10.80 -7.07
N PRO A 209 7.85 10.72 -6.19
CA PRO A 209 9.23 10.48 -6.62
C PRO A 209 9.36 9.26 -7.53
N ASP A 210 10.14 9.37 -8.60
CA ASP A 210 10.32 8.30 -9.60
C ASP A 210 10.74 6.97 -8.99
N LEU A 211 11.57 7.01 -7.92
CA LEU A 211 11.96 5.81 -7.19
C LEU A 211 10.75 5.08 -6.58
N LEU A 212 9.80 5.82 -5.97
CA LEU A 212 8.59 5.21 -5.39
C LEU A 212 7.68 4.66 -6.49
N ILE A 213 7.53 5.37 -7.63
CA ILE A 213 6.76 4.88 -8.78
C ILE A 213 7.38 3.58 -9.31
N HIS A 214 8.71 3.56 -9.49
CA HIS A 214 9.42 2.37 -9.95
C HIS A 214 9.27 1.18 -8.99
N LEU A 215 9.35 1.42 -7.68
CA LEU A 215 9.20 0.36 -6.67
C LEU A 215 7.79 -0.25 -6.63
N MET A 216 6.76 0.50 -7.07
CA MET A 216 5.37 0.02 -7.17
C MET A 216 5.04 -0.59 -8.54
N ASP A 217 5.93 -0.51 -9.52
CA ASP A 217 5.70 -1.02 -10.86
C ASP A 217 6.08 -2.51 -10.96
N GLU A 218 5.08 -3.37 -10.86
CA GLU A 218 5.23 -4.83 -10.90
C GLU A 218 5.79 -5.34 -12.24
N SER A 219 5.79 -4.54 -13.32
CA SER A 219 6.41 -4.91 -14.59
C SER A 219 7.92 -5.08 -14.52
N SER A 220 8.55 -4.50 -13.48
CA SER A 220 9.99 -4.59 -13.20
C SER A 220 10.33 -5.67 -12.16
N ALA A 221 9.61 -6.79 -12.14
CA ALA A 221 9.70 -7.85 -11.11
C ALA A 221 11.10 -8.52 -11.02
N ASP A 222 11.98 -8.34 -12.00
CA ASP A 222 13.38 -8.78 -11.93
C ASP A 222 14.21 -7.97 -10.91
N ASN A 223 13.80 -6.74 -10.62
CA ASN A 223 14.42 -5.93 -9.59
C ASN A 223 14.05 -6.48 -8.19
N PRO A 224 15.03 -6.89 -7.37
CA PRO A 224 14.74 -7.46 -6.06
C PRO A 224 14.00 -6.51 -5.10
N ARG A 225 14.15 -5.19 -5.25
CA ARG A 225 13.42 -4.19 -4.44
C ARG A 225 11.95 -4.12 -4.84
N VAL A 226 11.65 -4.08 -6.14
CA VAL A 226 10.28 -4.18 -6.68
C VAL A 226 9.64 -5.48 -6.23
N ARG A 227 10.37 -6.59 -6.35
CA ARG A 227 9.91 -7.90 -5.89
C ARG A 227 9.62 -7.93 -4.38
N THR A 228 10.41 -7.23 -3.56
CA THR A 228 10.15 -7.07 -2.12
C THR A 228 8.80 -6.41 -1.89
N VAL A 229 8.50 -5.29 -2.57
CA VAL A 229 7.23 -4.57 -2.47
C VAL A 229 6.07 -5.44 -2.94
N ALA A 230 6.17 -6.05 -4.11
CA ALA A 230 5.12 -6.89 -4.68
C ALA A 230 4.78 -8.10 -3.78
N LEU A 231 5.79 -8.84 -3.31
CA LEU A 231 5.59 -9.99 -2.42
C LEU A 231 5.03 -9.59 -1.05
N ALA A 232 5.45 -8.45 -0.50
CA ALA A 232 4.93 -7.95 0.77
C ALA A 232 3.43 -7.65 0.68
N ASN A 233 2.98 -7.04 -0.42
CA ASN A 233 1.57 -6.75 -0.66
C ASN A 233 0.78 -8.02 -0.99
N ALA A 234 1.33 -8.95 -1.78
CA ALA A 234 0.72 -10.25 -2.06
C ALA A 234 0.48 -11.04 -0.77
N LEU A 235 1.52 -11.25 0.04
CA LEU A 235 1.41 -11.97 1.30
C LEU A 235 0.45 -11.28 2.28
N ALA A 236 0.49 -9.94 2.42
CA ALA A 236 -0.41 -9.20 3.29
C ALA A 236 -1.88 -9.35 2.85
N ARG A 237 -2.15 -9.51 1.56
CA ARG A 237 -3.48 -9.80 1.01
C ARG A 237 -3.90 -11.24 1.26
N HIS A 238 -3.01 -12.21 1.02
CA HIS A 238 -3.32 -13.63 1.16
C HIS A 238 -3.53 -14.04 2.61
N ASN A 239 -2.76 -13.47 3.54
CA ASN A 239 -2.93 -13.76 4.98
C ASN A 239 -3.89 -12.82 5.71
N ALA A 240 -4.68 -12.00 5.00
CA ALA A 240 -5.61 -11.06 5.61
C ALA A 240 -6.66 -11.73 6.52
N LYS A 241 -7.00 -12.99 6.25
CA LYS A 241 -7.96 -13.80 7.01
C LYS A 241 -7.34 -15.03 7.68
N GLY A 242 -6.03 -15.05 7.85
CA GLY A 242 -5.27 -16.19 8.39
C GLY A 242 -4.37 -16.85 7.34
N TRP A 243 -3.74 -17.95 7.72
CA TRP A 243 -2.66 -18.58 6.94
C TRP A 243 -3.14 -19.76 6.07
N GLN A 244 -4.45 -19.89 5.84
CA GLN A 244 -5.05 -21.02 5.10
C GLN A 244 -5.34 -20.71 3.63
N ASN A 245 -4.88 -19.55 3.12
CA ASN A 245 -5.05 -19.21 1.71
C ASN A 245 -4.16 -20.10 0.83
N PRO A 246 -4.70 -20.69 -0.26
CA PRO A 246 -3.95 -21.58 -1.17
C PRO A 246 -2.71 -20.95 -1.81
N ALA A 247 -2.62 -19.61 -1.89
CA ALA A 247 -1.46 -18.92 -2.47
C ALA A 247 -0.28 -18.77 -1.48
N ILE A 248 -0.48 -19.03 -0.19
CA ILE A 248 0.58 -18.85 0.82
C ILE A 248 1.80 -19.76 0.61
N PRO A 249 1.67 -21.05 0.25
CA PRO A 249 2.83 -21.88 -0.05
C PRO A 249 3.73 -21.31 -1.15
N ASP A 250 3.14 -20.75 -2.22
CA ASP A 250 3.87 -20.09 -3.31
C ASP A 250 4.54 -18.80 -2.84
N ASP A 251 3.85 -17.98 -2.04
CA ASP A 251 4.42 -16.77 -1.42
C ASP A 251 5.64 -17.13 -0.56
N LEU A 252 5.57 -18.20 0.25
CA LEU A 252 6.69 -18.65 1.07
C LEU A 252 7.87 -19.12 0.21
N THR A 253 7.62 -19.83 -0.89
CA THR A 253 8.64 -20.29 -1.83
C THR A 253 9.33 -19.08 -2.50
N ALA A 254 8.55 -18.10 -2.96
CA ALA A 254 9.07 -16.88 -3.54
C ALA A 254 9.91 -16.08 -2.52
N LEU A 255 9.48 -16.06 -1.26
CA LEU A 255 10.16 -15.39 -0.17
C LEU A 255 11.48 -16.07 0.22
N GLN A 256 11.52 -17.41 0.21
CA GLN A 256 12.77 -18.17 0.38
C GLN A 256 13.82 -17.74 -0.67
N GLY A 257 13.39 -17.66 -1.94
CA GLY A 257 14.26 -17.22 -3.04
C GLY A 257 14.72 -15.77 -2.90
N LEU A 258 13.85 -14.87 -2.44
CA LEU A 258 14.15 -13.45 -2.24
C LEU A 258 15.12 -13.23 -1.08
N LEU A 259 14.88 -13.85 0.07
CA LEU A 259 15.64 -13.63 1.30
C LEU A 259 16.85 -14.56 1.45
N LYS A 260 16.98 -15.60 0.60
CA LYS A 260 17.99 -16.66 0.72
C LYS A 260 17.91 -17.37 2.08
N LEU A 261 16.70 -17.60 2.56
CA LEU A 261 16.39 -18.31 3.79
C LEU A 261 15.70 -19.64 3.47
N ASN A 262 15.81 -20.62 4.37
CA ASN A 262 15.02 -21.85 4.25
C ASN A 262 13.57 -21.61 4.74
N ARG A 263 12.66 -22.56 4.47
CA ARG A 263 11.24 -22.45 4.78
C ARG A 263 10.95 -22.26 6.26
N GLU A 264 11.66 -22.96 7.13
CA GLU A 264 11.53 -22.84 8.58
C GLU A 264 11.92 -21.43 9.06
N GLN A 265 13.03 -20.89 8.54
CA GLN A 265 13.47 -19.55 8.87
C GLN A 265 12.47 -18.47 8.43
N VAL A 266 11.87 -18.63 7.22
CA VAL A 266 10.83 -17.73 6.71
C VAL A 266 9.60 -17.79 7.62
N ILE A 267 9.10 -18.99 7.94
CA ILE A 267 7.93 -19.18 8.80
C ILE A 267 8.15 -18.55 10.18
N ARG A 268 9.33 -18.74 10.77
CA ARG A 268 9.70 -18.14 12.06
C ARG A 268 9.73 -16.61 12.00
N ARG A 269 10.27 -16.03 10.92
CA ARG A 269 10.31 -14.58 10.70
C ARG A 269 8.93 -13.96 10.55
N LEU A 270 8.02 -14.66 9.89
CA LEU A 270 6.64 -14.21 9.73
C LEU A 270 5.80 -14.37 11.00
N ALA A 271 6.37 -14.97 12.07
CA ALA A 271 5.68 -15.28 13.33
C ALA A 271 4.34 -16.01 13.08
N ILE A 272 4.36 -17.01 12.19
CA ILE A 272 3.18 -17.82 11.86
C ILE A 272 2.81 -18.65 13.11
N PRO A 273 1.51 -18.72 13.49
CA PRO A 273 1.05 -19.55 14.60
C PRO A 273 1.48 -21.02 14.44
N GLU A 274 1.79 -21.69 15.53
CA GLU A 274 2.39 -23.03 15.54
C GLU A 274 1.60 -24.07 14.71
N GLU A 275 0.26 -24.06 14.84
CA GLU A 275 -0.62 -24.97 14.09
C GLU A 275 -0.49 -24.77 12.57
N ASP A 276 -0.52 -23.51 12.10
CA ASP A 276 -0.34 -23.19 10.70
C ASP A 276 1.11 -23.43 10.23
N ALA A 277 2.10 -23.18 11.11
CA ALA A 277 3.51 -23.41 10.82
C ALA A 277 3.79 -24.90 10.54
N GLN A 278 3.28 -25.80 11.40
CA GLN A 278 3.44 -27.25 11.21
C GLN A 278 2.81 -27.71 9.91
N ARG A 279 1.60 -27.26 9.59
CA ARG A 279 0.94 -27.54 8.32
C ARG A 279 1.78 -27.07 7.12
N LEU A 280 2.22 -25.83 7.13
CA LEU A 280 3.01 -25.23 6.04
C LEU A 280 4.40 -25.85 5.89
N LEU A 281 4.98 -26.42 6.95
CA LEU A 281 6.23 -27.19 6.88
C LEU A 281 6.05 -28.58 6.27
N SER A 282 4.88 -29.21 6.47
CA SER A 282 4.57 -30.54 5.96
C SER A 282 4.07 -30.56 4.50
N GLU A 283 3.64 -29.41 3.96
CA GLU A 283 3.22 -29.31 2.58
C GLU A 283 4.41 -29.51 1.61
N PRO A 284 4.31 -30.39 0.58
CA PRO A 284 5.38 -30.57 -0.39
C PRO A 284 5.68 -29.26 -1.12
N THR A 285 6.95 -29.01 -1.39
CA THR A 285 7.43 -27.84 -2.14
C THR A 285 7.26 -28.00 -3.66
N ASP A 286 6.37 -28.87 -4.13
CA ASP A 286 6.10 -29.07 -5.54
C ASP A 286 5.16 -27.98 -6.09
N SER A 287 5.72 -26.82 -6.40
CA SER A 287 5.17 -26.00 -7.49
C SER A 287 6.03 -26.22 -8.72
N PRO A 288 5.44 -26.60 -9.86
CA PRO A 288 6.19 -26.69 -11.12
C PRO A 288 6.78 -25.30 -11.42
N ALA A 289 8.03 -25.29 -11.85
CA ALA A 289 8.69 -24.08 -12.33
C ALA A 289 7.79 -23.39 -13.37
N PRO A 290 7.66 -22.04 -13.35
CA PRO A 290 6.93 -21.34 -14.40
C PRO A 290 7.50 -21.77 -15.76
N PRO A 291 6.64 -21.96 -16.78
CA PRO A 291 7.12 -22.31 -18.10
C PRO A 291 8.13 -21.27 -18.56
N ALA A 292 9.29 -21.75 -19.06
CA ALA A 292 10.28 -20.91 -19.68
C ALA A 292 9.60 -20.04 -20.75
N ALA A 293 9.96 -18.75 -20.77
CA ALA A 293 9.52 -17.86 -21.84
C ALA A 293 9.90 -18.49 -23.20
N PRO A 294 9.03 -18.47 -24.20
CA PRO A 294 9.42 -18.89 -25.54
C PRO A 294 10.50 -17.94 -26.08
N ASP A 295 11.52 -18.52 -26.73
CA ASP A 295 12.63 -17.86 -27.43
C ASP A 295 12.16 -16.80 -28.45
#